data_23192e9da6bc9318f9ee9a09d2cb42c4
#
_entry.id   23192e9da6bc9318f9ee9a09d2cb42c4
#
_cell.length_a   1.000
_cell.length_b   1.000
_cell.length_c   1.000
_cell.angle_alpha   90.00
_cell.angle_beta   90.00
_cell.angle_gamma   90.00
#
_symmetry.space_group_name_H-M   'P 1'
#
loop_
_entity.id
_entity.type
_entity.pdbx_description
1 polymer ?
#
loop_
_entity_poly.entity_id
_entity_poly.type
_entity_poly.pdbx_seq_one_letter_code
_entity_poly.pdbx_strand_id
1 'polypeptide(L)'
;MGLLSLAIWTPIAFGLFLLALGRDEQARAVRWVALIGSVISLLVTLPLYSGFKLDTSAMQFVENMPWIARFNVNYHLGVDGISLWFVLLTAFINVIVVMASWESITERVNQYMASFLILSGFMIGVFSALDGILFYVFFEATLIPMYLIIGIWGGPNKIYAAFKFFLYTLLGSLMMLIALIYLYTKSGGSFDIAAWQKLPLGMTAQTLLFFAFFSAFAVKVPMWPVHTWLPDVHVEAPTGGSAVLAAIMLKLGAYGFLRFSMPIAPDASHEYAWLMIALSLIAVIYVGLVAMVQEDMKKLVAYSSVAHMGFVTLGFFIFNDLGVSGGIVQMIAHGFVSGAMFLCIGVLYDRVHSREIASYGGVVNTMPKFAAFALLFAMANCGLPATAGFVGEWMVILGAVKANFWLGFAAATALIFGAAYTLWMYKRVYLGPVANDDVRGLTDINSREFLVLALLAIAVLWMGVYPKPFTDVMNASVADLLKHVAISKL
;
A
#
# COMPACT_ATOMS: atom_id res chain seq x y z
N MET A 1 17.86 -22.30 0.80
CA MET A 1 16.94 -21.18 1.07
C MET A 1 17.32 -20.07 0.11
N GLY A 2 16.42 -19.67 -0.76
CA GLY A 2 16.70 -18.65 -1.78
C GLY A 2 16.52 -17.22 -1.22
N LEU A 3 16.77 -16.21 -2.07
CA LEU A 3 16.68 -14.80 -1.67
C LEU A 3 15.28 -14.38 -1.23
N LEU A 4 14.23 -14.86 -1.90
CA LEU A 4 12.85 -14.51 -1.54
C LEU A 4 12.46 -15.11 -0.19
N SER A 5 12.82 -16.35 0.07
CA SER A 5 12.62 -16.94 1.40
C SER A 5 13.37 -16.19 2.48
N LEU A 6 14.61 -15.75 2.22
CA LEU A 6 15.35 -14.90 3.17
C LEU A 6 14.63 -13.55 3.38
N ALA A 7 14.13 -12.93 2.31
CA ALA A 7 13.40 -11.66 2.42
C ALA A 7 12.11 -11.78 3.28
N ILE A 8 11.41 -12.92 3.18
CA ILE A 8 10.19 -13.18 3.95
C ILE A 8 10.52 -13.54 5.40
N TRP A 9 11.41 -14.50 5.62
CA TRP A 9 11.62 -15.11 6.93
C TRP A 9 12.58 -14.33 7.82
N THR A 10 13.48 -13.51 7.27
CA THR A 10 14.37 -12.69 8.09
C THR A 10 13.61 -11.73 9.02
N PRO A 11 12.68 -10.88 8.52
CA PRO A 11 11.93 -10.02 9.43
C PRO A 11 11.02 -10.81 10.37
N ILE A 12 10.44 -11.93 9.94
CA ILE A 12 9.63 -12.79 10.80
C ILE A 12 10.49 -13.39 11.92
N ALA A 13 11.69 -13.88 11.62
CA ALA A 13 12.59 -14.45 12.62
C ALA A 13 12.99 -13.41 13.69
N PHE A 14 13.33 -12.19 13.28
CA PHE A 14 13.59 -11.09 14.21
C PHE A 14 12.36 -10.74 15.04
N GLY A 15 11.17 -10.73 14.44
CA GLY A 15 9.91 -10.51 15.16
C GLY A 15 9.65 -11.58 16.23
N LEU A 16 9.80 -12.85 15.88
CA LEU A 16 9.65 -13.96 16.83
C LEU A 16 10.70 -13.91 17.96
N PHE A 17 11.93 -13.56 17.61
CA PHE A 17 12.99 -13.35 18.60
C PHE A 17 12.64 -12.24 19.60
N LEU A 18 12.09 -11.11 19.12
CA LEU A 18 11.64 -10.02 19.98
C LEU A 18 10.50 -10.44 20.92
N LEU A 19 9.58 -11.28 20.45
CA LEU A 19 8.52 -11.83 21.31
C LEU A 19 9.10 -12.70 22.45
N ALA A 20 10.18 -13.42 22.19
CA ALA A 20 10.86 -14.24 23.18
C ALA A 20 11.64 -13.40 24.22
N LEU A 21 12.16 -12.24 23.84
CA LEU A 21 12.91 -11.32 24.73
C LEU A 21 12.04 -10.49 25.71
N GLY A 22 10.88 -10.35 25.51
CA GLY A 22 9.62 -9.99 26.07
C GLY A 22 9.45 -9.11 27.32
N ARG A 23 10.28 -8.08 27.63
CA ARG A 23 10.01 -7.18 28.77
C ARG A 23 10.23 -5.71 28.40
N ASP A 24 9.33 -4.83 28.87
CA ASP A 24 9.43 -3.37 28.67
C ASP A 24 10.67 -2.75 29.34
N GLU A 25 11.22 -3.40 30.36
CA GLU A 25 12.51 -3.03 30.98
C GLU A 25 13.67 -3.07 29.97
N GLN A 26 13.55 -3.86 28.93
CA GLN A 26 14.54 -4.01 27.85
C GLN A 26 14.17 -3.23 26.59
N ALA A 27 13.24 -2.27 26.67
CA ALA A 27 12.72 -1.53 25.52
C ALA A 27 13.81 -0.93 24.62
N ARG A 28 14.91 -0.44 25.21
CA ARG A 28 16.04 0.09 24.45
C ARG A 28 16.70 -0.98 23.56
N ALA A 29 16.97 -2.14 24.14
CA ALA A 29 17.55 -3.27 23.39
C ALA A 29 16.59 -3.78 22.32
N VAL A 30 15.29 -3.89 22.63
CA VAL A 30 14.23 -4.29 21.71
C VAL A 30 14.20 -3.36 20.49
N ARG A 31 14.24 -2.05 20.68
CA ARG A 31 14.24 -1.07 19.59
C ARG A 31 15.46 -1.23 18.68
N TRP A 32 16.65 -1.42 19.25
CA TRP A 32 17.86 -1.65 18.46
C TRP A 32 17.82 -2.97 17.69
N VAL A 33 17.35 -4.05 18.30
CA VAL A 33 17.19 -5.34 17.61
C VAL A 33 16.16 -5.22 16.48
N ALA A 34 15.05 -4.52 16.71
CA ALA A 34 14.06 -4.27 15.68
C ALA A 34 14.63 -3.46 14.50
N LEU A 35 15.42 -2.43 14.79
CA LEU A 35 16.07 -1.63 13.75
C LEU A 35 17.09 -2.46 12.96
N ILE A 36 17.96 -3.19 13.66
CA ILE A 36 18.92 -4.08 13.00
C ILE A 36 18.22 -5.11 12.13
N GLY A 37 17.16 -5.75 12.67
CA GLY A 37 16.37 -6.73 11.91
C GLY A 37 15.71 -6.15 10.68
N SER A 38 15.14 -4.93 10.77
CA SER A 38 14.53 -4.25 9.63
C SER A 38 15.56 -3.84 8.58
N VAL A 39 16.73 -3.35 8.99
CA VAL A 39 17.82 -2.98 8.07
C VAL A 39 18.39 -4.22 7.38
N ILE A 40 18.64 -5.32 8.12
CA ILE A 40 19.09 -6.58 7.51
C ILE A 40 18.04 -7.08 6.50
N SER A 41 16.76 -7.01 6.84
CA SER A 41 15.67 -7.37 5.93
C SER A 41 15.68 -6.54 4.64
N LEU A 42 15.93 -5.23 4.75
CA LEU A 42 16.09 -4.37 3.59
C LEU A 42 17.31 -4.76 2.74
N LEU A 43 18.46 -4.98 3.39
CA LEU A 43 19.69 -5.37 2.70
C LEU A 43 19.54 -6.71 1.96
N VAL A 44 18.78 -7.66 2.50
CA VAL A 44 18.48 -8.93 1.85
C VAL A 44 17.64 -8.75 0.57
N THR A 45 16.81 -7.70 0.50
CA THR A 45 16.01 -7.43 -0.70
C THR A 45 16.78 -6.72 -1.81
N LEU A 46 17.87 -6.01 -1.52
CA LEU A 46 18.63 -5.25 -2.52
C LEU A 46 19.20 -6.11 -3.66
N PRO A 47 19.73 -7.33 -3.42
CA PRO A 47 20.17 -8.22 -4.50
C PRO A 47 19.06 -8.62 -5.47
N LEU A 48 17.80 -8.57 -5.06
CA LEU A 48 16.67 -8.80 -5.97
C LEU A 48 16.61 -7.74 -7.07
N TYR A 49 16.90 -6.49 -6.75
CA TYR A 49 16.95 -5.41 -7.73
C TYR A 49 18.22 -5.49 -8.60
N SER A 50 19.40 -5.64 -7.99
CA SER A 50 20.66 -5.67 -8.73
C SER A 50 20.82 -6.88 -9.66
N GLY A 51 20.20 -8.00 -9.32
CA GLY A 51 20.19 -9.22 -10.14
C GLY A 51 18.97 -9.37 -11.04
N PHE A 52 18.08 -8.37 -11.06
CA PHE A 52 16.84 -8.43 -11.85
C PHE A 52 17.12 -8.22 -13.35
N LYS A 53 16.58 -9.08 -14.18
CA LYS A 53 16.66 -8.98 -15.65
C LYS A 53 15.47 -8.19 -16.18
N LEU A 54 15.74 -7.12 -16.93
CA LEU A 54 14.73 -6.19 -17.45
C LEU A 54 14.07 -6.66 -18.76
N ASP A 55 14.71 -7.59 -19.47
CA ASP A 55 14.35 -8.03 -20.82
C ASP A 55 13.37 -9.21 -20.86
N THR A 56 12.89 -9.67 -19.72
CA THR A 56 11.99 -10.82 -19.61
C THR A 56 10.81 -10.56 -18.70
N SER A 57 9.64 -11.08 -19.06
CA SER A 57 8.44 -11.13 -18.25
C SER A 57 8.35 -12.36 -17.34
N ALA A 58 9.28 -13.30 -17.48
CA ALA A 58 9.29 -14.53 -16.69
C ALA A 58 9.53 -14.23 -15.20
N MET A 59 8.96 -15.06 -14.34
CA MET A 59 9.22 -14.99 -12.89
C MET A 59 10.70 -15.25 -12.62
N GLN A 60 11.28 -14.44 -11.74
CA GLN A 60 12.69 -14.50 -11.38
C GLN A 60 12.85 -14.85 -9.90
N PHE A 61 14.03 -15.34 -9.53
CA PHE A 61 14.34 -15.82 -8.17
C PHE A 61 13.36 -16.90 -7.69
N VAL A 62 12.92 -17.76 -8.60
CA VAL A 62 11.89 -18.77 -8.35
C VAL A 62 12.39 -19.79 -7.33
N GLU A 63 11.57 -20.03 -6.31
CA GLU A 63 11.73 -21.09 -5.34
C GLU A 63 10.46 -21.93 -5.36
N ASN A 64 10.58 -23.26 -5.47
CA ASN A 64 9.43 -24.14 -5.49
C ASN A 64 9.73 -25.41 -4.70
N MET A 65 8.95 -25.62 -3.64
CA MET A 65 9.05 -26.81 -2.78
C MET A 65 7.64 -27.29 -2.40
N PRO A 66 7.41 -28.62 -2.34
CA PRO A 66 6.15 -29.15 -1.82
C PRO A 66 5.94 -28.68 -0.36
N TRP A 67 4.73 -28.22 -0.05
CA TRP A 67 4.35 -27.82 1.31
C TRP A 67 3.27 -28.76 1.85
N ILE A 68 2.08 -28.77 1.24
CA ILE A 68 0.98 -29.68 1.64
C ILE A 68 0.73 -30.62 0.46
N ALA A 69 1.49 -31.72 0.42
CA ALA A 69 1.50 -32.65 -0.71
C ALA A 69 0.11 -33.25 -1.02
N ARG A 70 -0.71 -33.50 0.02
CA ARG A 70 -2.07 -34.07 -0.13
C ARG A 70 -2.98 -33.20 -1.02
N PHE A 71 -2.81 -31.89 -0.99
CA PHE A 71 -3.62 -30.93 -1.76
C PHE A 71 -2.81 -30.28 -2.89
N ASN A 72 -1.61 -30.74 -3.16
CA ASN A 72 -0.71 -30.15 -4.14
C ASN A 72 -0.46 -28.63 -3.93
N VAL A 73 -0.37 -28.23 -2.66
CA VAL A 73 0.00 -26.87 -2.28
C VAL A 73 1.51 -26.77 -2.19
N ASN A 74 2.08 -25.82 -2.91
CA ASN A 74 3.52 -25.63 -2.97
C ASN A 74 3.94 -24.33 -2.33
N TYR A 75 5.08 -24.36 -1.66
CA TYR A 75 5.81 -23.15 -1.29
C TYR A 75 6.54 -22.66 -2.54
N HIS A 76 5.79 -21.90 -3.35
CA HIS A 76 6.21 -21.47 -4.68
C HIS A 76 6.28 -19.94 -4.69
N LEU A 77 7.49 -19.41 -4.83
CA LEU A 77 7.80 -18.00 -4.80
C LEU A 77 8.46 -17.56 -6.11
N GLY A 78 8.23 -16.32 -6.48
CA GLY A 78 8.89 -15.67 -7.60
C GLY A 78 8.48 -14.20 -7.66
N VAL A 79 9.28 -13.38 -8.30
CA VAL A 79 8.99 -11.98 -8.56
C VAL A 79 9.15 -11.66 -10.04
N ASP A 80 8.36 -10.72 -10.49
CA ASP A 80 8.44 -10.13 -11.83
C ASP A 80 8.51 -8.61 -11.74
N GLY A 81 8.42 -7.92 -12.88
CA GLY A 81 8.45 -6.46 -12.91
C GLY A 81 7.28 -5.77 -12.22
N ILE A 82 6.17 -6.46 -11.97
CA ILE A 82 5.04 -5.92 -11.24
C ILE A 82 5.28 -5.97 -9.72
N SER A 83 5.86 -7.06 -9.22
CA SER A 83 5.98 -7.33 -7.78
C SER A 83 7.28 -6.83 -7.13
N LEU A 84 8.37 -6.70 -7.87
CA LEU A 84 9.69 -6.42 -7.32
C LEU A 84 9.73 -5.17 -6.45
N TRP A 85 9.22 -4.05 -6.96
CA TRP A 85 9.25 -2.79 -6.22
C TRP A 85 8.42 -2.81 -4.95
N PHE A 86 7.37 -3.62 -4.88
CA PHE A 86 6.56 -3.75 -3.66
C PHE A 86 7.31 -4.54 -2.57
N VAL A 87 8.13 -5.50 -2.94
CA VAL A 87 9.03 -6.19 -2.00
C VAL A 87 10.03 -5.20 -1.40
N LEU A 88 10.69 -4.41 -2.25
CA LEU A 88 11.64 -3.39 -1.82
C LEU A 88 10.98 -2.29 -0.99
N LEU A 89 9.83 -1.79 -1.43
CA LEU A 89 9.05 -0.77 -0.72
C LEU A 89 8.63 -1.25 0.66
N THR A 90 8.19 -2.50 0.78
CA THR A 90 7.78 -3.09 2.07
C THR A 90 8.95 -3.10 3.05
N ALA A 91 10.11 -3.57 2.62
CA ALA A 91 11.30 -3.61 3.47
C ALA A 91 11.78 -2.20 3.86
N PHE A 92 11.73 -1.25 2.93
CA PHE A 92 12.09 0.15 3.19
C PHE A 92 11.14 0.81 4.20
N ILE A 93 9.84 0.71 3.99
CA ILE A 93 8.83 1.29 4.90
C ILE A 93 8.92 0.67 6.29
N ASN A 94 9.26 -0.60 6.40
CA ASN A 94 9.44 -1.23 7.70
C ASN A 94 10.58 -0.58 8.51
N VAL A 95 11.71 -0.27 7.87
CA VAL A 95 12.80 0.49 8.51
C VAL A 95 12.31 1.87 8.97
N ILE A 96 11.61 2.58 8.09
CA ILE A 96 11.05 3.91 8.39
C ILE A 96 10.12 3.87 9.61
N VAL A 97 9.22 2.90 9.67
CA VAL A 97 8.23 2.78 10.76
C VAL A 97 8.90 2.40 12.08
N VAL A 98 9.88 1.50 12.07
CA VAL A 98 10.64 1.16 13.28
C VAL A 98 11.34 2.39 13.85
N MET A 99 11.98 3.21 13.01
CA MET A 99 12.59 4.47 13.43
C MET A 99 11.58 5.49 13.91
N ALA A 100 10.46 5.64 13.19
CA ALA A 100 9.42 6.62 13.52
C ALA A 100 8.74 6.32 14.86
N SER A 101 8.55 5.04 15.19
CA SER A 101 7.87 4.60 16.40
C SER A 101 8.79 4.52 17.64
N TRP A 102 10.03 5.01 17.56
CA TRP A 102 11.05 4.82 18.57
C TRP A 102 10.68 5.37 19.95
N GLU A 103 10.09 6.54 20.01
CA GLU A 103 9.73 7.24 21.25
C GLU A 103 8.22 7.22 21.53
N SER A 104 7.39 7.10 20.51
CA SER A 104 5.93 7.18 20.63
C SER A 104 5.32 5.98 21.35
N ILE A 105 6.00 4.82 21.33
CA ILE A 105 5.53 3.59 21.95
C ILE A 105 6.38 3.27 23.18
N THR A 106 5.71 3.22 24.33
CA THR A 106 6.34 3.01 25.63
C THR A 106 5.89 1.73 26.33
N GLU A 107 4.75 1.17 25.92
CA GLU A 107 4.17 -0.05 26.50
C GLU A 107 4.20 -1.19 25.51
N ARG A 108 4.55 -2.38 25.95
CA ARG A 108 4.63 -3.61 25.15
C ARG A 108 5.46 -3.40 23.87
N VAL A 109 6.59 -2.73 24.00
CA VAL A 109 7.44 -2.31 22.88
C VAL A 109 7.91 -3.50 22.05
N ASN A 110 8.24 -4.63 22.69
CA ASN A 110 8.62 -5.86 22.01
C ASN A 110 7.51 -6.41 21.09
N GLN A 111 6.28 -6.43 21.58
CA GLN A 111 5.12 -6.92 20.81
C GLN A 111 4.80 -5.99 19.64
N TYR A 112 4.92 -4.68 19.84
CA TYR A 112 4.73 -3.69 18.79
C TYR A 112 5.74 -3.85 17.66
N MET A 113 7.03 -3.84 17.99
CA MET A 113 8.11 -3.99 17.02
C MET A 113 8.06 -5.34 16.31
N ALA A 114 7.78 -6.42 17.07
CA ALA A 114 7.61 -7.76 16.52
C ALA A 114 6.46 -7.82 15.51
N SER A 115 5.33 -7.17 15.82
CA SER A 115 4.16 -7.15 14.92
C SER A 115 4.49 -6.51 13.57
N PHE A 116 5.26 -5.42 13.53
CA PHE A 116 5.68 -4.80 12.27
C PHE A 116 6.67 -5.65 11.49
N LEU A 117 7.62 -6.28 12.14
CA LEU A 117 8.59 -7.16 11.49
C LEU A 117 7.90 -8.40 10.89
N ILE A 118 7.01 -9.02 11.63
CA ILE A 118 6.22 -10.18 11.16
C ILE A 118 5.30 -9.76 10.01
N LEU A 119 4.61 -8.63 10.15
CA LEU A 119 3.75 -8.08 9.10
C LEU A 119 4.52 -7.81 7.81
N SER A 120 5.71 -7.24 7.90
CA SER A 120 6.60 -7.00 6.76
C SER A 120 6.91 -8.30 6.00
N GLY A 121 7.26 -9.37 6.71
CA GLY A 121 7.50 -10.68 6.10
C GLY A 121 6.26 -11.23 5.39
N PHE A 122 5.09 -11.14 6.00
CA PHE A 122 3.85 -11.59 5.39
C PHE A 122 3.49 -10.79 4.13
N MET A 123 3.66 -9.47 4.15
CA MET A 123 3.42 -8.64 2.96
C MET A 123 4.37 -8.97 1.81
N ILE A 124 5.65 -9.19 2.09
CA ILE A 124 6.61 -9.67 1.08
C ILE A 124 6.16 -11.02 0.53
N GLY A 125 5.66 -11.90 1.38
CA GLY A 125 5.09 -13.19 0.98
C GLY A 125 3.92 -13.04 0.01
N VAL A 126 3.02 -12.08 0.23
CA VAL A 126 1.90 -11.81 -0.69
C VAL A 126 2.39 -11.40 -2.07
N PHE A 127 3.36 -10.50 -2.15
CA PHE A 127 3.92 -10.04 -3.43
C PHE A 127 4.78 -11.10 -4.15
N SER A 128 5.20 -12.13 -3.46
CA SER A 128 6.11 -13.16 -3.99
C SER A 128 5.44 -14.49 -4.25
N ALA A 129 4.24 -14.75 -3.71
CA ALA A 129 3.56 -16.04 -3.82
C ALA A 129 3.09 -16.32 -5.25
N LEU A 130 3.43 -17.50 -5.78
CA LEU A 130 2.99 -18.00 -7.07
C LEU A 130 2.00 -19.19 -6.95
N ASP A 131 1.75 -19.66 -5.74
CA ASP A 131 0.72 -20.63 -5.39
C ASP A 131 -0.48 -19.88 -4.77
N GLY A 132 -1.69 -20.21 -5.22
CA GLY A 132 -2.90 -19.48 -4.79
C GLY A 132 -3.21 -19.63 -3.30
N ILE A 133 -2.98 -20.81 -2.69
CA ILE A 133 -3.17 -20.99 -1.25
C ILE A 133 -2.05 -20.30 -0.46
N LEU A 134 -0.83 -20.35 -0.94
CA LEU A 134 0.27 -19.62 -0.31
C LEU A 134 0.01 -18.11 -0.31
N PHE A 135 -0.48 -17.57 -1.44
CA PHE A 135 -0.93 -16.18 -1.52
C PHE A 135 -2.02 -15.89 -0.50
N TYR A 136 -3.05 -16.73 -0.44
CA TYR A 136 -4.17 -16.56 0.49
C TYR A 136 -3.72 -16.58 1.96
N VAL A 137 -2.85 -17.51 2.32
CA VAL A 137 -2.32 -17.63 3.69
C VAL A 137 -1.54 -16.37 4.08
N PHE A 138 -0.65 -15.87 3.22
CA PHE A 138 0.07 -14.63 3.51
C PHE A 138 -0.87 -13.42 3.53
N PHE A 139 -1.83 -13.35 2.61
CA PHE A 139 -2.80 -12.25 2.53
C PHE A 139 -3.64 -12.16 3.81
N GLU A 140 -4.17 -13.29 4.29
CA GLU A 140 -4.92 -13.35 5.55
C GLU A 140 -4.02 -13.16 6.77
N ALA A 141 -2.81 -13.70 6.76
CA ALA A 141 -1.87 -13.56 7.87
C ALA A 141 -1.52 -12.09 8.16
N THR A 142 -1.56 -11.20 7.17
CA THR A 142 -1.34 -9.76 7.38
C THR A 142 -2.39 -9.12 8.30
N LEU A 143 -3.58 -9.69 8.38
CA LEU A 143 -4.66 -9.16 9.22
C LEU A 143 -4.33 -9.28 10.72
N ILE A 144 -3.66 -10.35 11.13
CA ILE A 144 -3.39 -10.63 12.54
C ILE A 144 -2.50 -9.56 13.17
N PRO A 145 -1.28 -9.28 12.66
CA PRO A 145 -0.44 -8.23 13.23
C PRO A 145 -1.10 -6.85 13.18
N MET A 146 -1.77 -6.51 12.08
CA MET A 146 -2.41 -5.20 11.97
C MET A 146 -3.61 -5.07 12.92
N TYR A 147 -4.41 -6.12 13.09
CA TYR A 147 -5.49 -6.15 14.08
C TYR A 147 -4.95 -5.91 15.50
N LEU A 148 -3.83 -6.54 15.86
CA LEU A 148 -3.18 -6.36 17.15
C LEU A 148 -2.60 -4.94 17.30
N ILE A 149 -1.98 -4.40 16.26
CA ILE A 149 -1.43 -3.03 16.26
C ILE A 149 -2.54 -2.01 16.53
N ILE A 150 -3.67 -2.13 15.85
CA ILE A 150 -4.80 -1.22 16.04
C ILE A 150 -5.45 -1.45 17.41
N GLY A 151 -5.72 -2.71 17.77
CA GLY A 151 -6.48 -3.07 18.97
C GLY A 151 -5.76 -2.82 20.30
N ILE A 152 -4.43 -2.88 20.30
CA ILE A 152 -3.62 -2.69 21.53
C ILE A 152 -3.18 -1.23 21.67
N TRP A 153 -2.55 -0.67 20.65
CA TRP A 153 -1.93 0.69 20.68
C TRP A 153 -2.77 1.78 20.02
N GLY A 154 -3.98 1.47 19.60
CA GLY A 154 -4.90 2.44 19.00
C GLY A 154 -5.51 3.42 19.98
N GLY A 155 -6.28 4.36 19.44
CA GLY A 155 -7.00 5.40 20.17
C GLY A 155 -8.22 4.92 20.95
N PRO A 156 -9.11 5.84 21.37
CA PRO A 156 -10.25 5.51 22.24
C PRO A 156 -11.21 4.48 21.64
N ASN A 157 -11.46 4.50 20.34
CA ASN A 157 -12.38 3.58 19.64
C ASN A 157 -11.65 2.43 18.93
N LYS A 158 -10.45 2.09 19.38
CA LYS A 158 -9.57 1.09 18.75
C LYS A 158 -10.22 -0.29 18.55
N ILE A 159 -11.07 -0.73 19.50
CA ILE A 159 -11.75 -2.03 19.40
C ILE A 159 -12.71 -2.05 18.22
N TYR A 160 -13.55 -1.00 18.10
CA TYR A 160 -14.46 -0.85 16.96
C TYR A 160 -13.69 -0.83 15.63
N ALA A 161 -12.65 -0.03 15.55
CA ALA A 161 -11.83 0.10 14.33
C ALA A 161 -11.15 -1.23 13.96
N ALA A 162 -10.57 -1.94 14.93
CA ALA A 162 -9.91 -3.22 14.72
C ALA A 162 -10.91 -4.29 14.21
N PHE A 163 -12.08 -4.40 14.84
CA PHE A 163 -13.13 -5.32 14.38
C PHE A 163 -13.68 -4.95 13.00
N LYS A 164 -13.90 -3.67 12.73
CA LYS A 164 -14.37 -3.20 11.43
C LYS A 164 -13.38 -3.56 10.32
N PHE A 165 -12.09 -3.30 10.54
CA PHE A 165 -11.02 -3.70 9.65
C PHE A 165 -11.02 -5.20 9.38
N PHE A 166 -11.02 -6.00 10.45
CA PHE A 166 -10.96 -7.44 10.36
C PHE A 166 -12.16 -8.02 9.61
N LEU A 167 -13.39 -7.62 10.00
CA LEU A 167 -14.62 -8.16 9.41
C LEU A 167 -14.77 -7.77 7.94
N TYR A 168 -14.49 -6.52 7.57
CA TYR A 168 -14.54 -6.08 6.17
C TYR A 168 -13.59 -6.90 5.28
N THR A 169 -12.35 -7.03 5.73
CA THR A 169 -11.32 -7.72 4.95
C THR A 169 -11.55 -9.23 4.91
N LEU A 170 -11.94 -9.84 6.03
CA LEU A 170 -12.21 -11.28 6.09
C LEU A 170 -13.43 -11.66 5.23
N LEU A 171 -14.52 -10.89 5.30
CA LEU A 171 -15.72 -11.19 4.50
C LEU A 171 -15.41 -11.17 2.99
N GLY A 172 -14.64 -10.17 2.54
CA GLY A 172 -14.22 -10.11 1.15
C GLY A 172 -13.32 -11.28 0.74
N SER A 173 -12.35 -11.62 1.58
CA SER A 173 -11.37 -12.67 1.28
C SER A 173 -11.95 -14.09 1.32
N LEU A 174 -13.04 -14.33 2.07
CA LEU A 174 -13.74 -15.61 2.04
C LEU A 174 -14.33 -15.91 0.65
N MET A 175 -14.82 -14.89 -0.06
CA MET A 175 -15.26 -15.07 -1.45
C MET A 175 -14.09 -15.45 -2.37
N MET A 176 -12.94 -14.83 -2.16
CA MET A 176 -11.71 -15.21 -2.88
C MET A 176 -11.33 -16.67 -2.60
N LEU A 177 -11.42 -17.14 -1.36
CA LEU A 177 -11.12 -18.55 -1.03
C LEU A 177 -12.00 -19.51 -1.83
N ILE A 178 -13.29 -19.22 -1.96
CA ILE A 178 -14.21 -20.02 -2.79
C ILE A 178 -13.72 -20.04 -4.26
N ALA A 179 -13.30 -18.89 -4.78
CA ALA A 179 -12.74 -18.80 -6.12
C ALA A 179 -11.48 -19.65 -6.30
N LEU A 180 -10.57 -19.64 -5.32
CA LEU A 180 -9.35 -20.45 -5.34
C LEU A 180 -9.65 -21.96 -5.35
N ILE A 181 -10.61 -22.39 -4.53
CA ILE A 181 -11.05 -23.80 -4.49
C ILE A 181 -11.68 -24.21 -5.83
N TYR A 182 -12.52 -23.33 -6.41
CA TYR A 182 -13.09 -23.60 -7.73
C TYR A 182 -12.01 -23.76 -8.80
N LEU A 183 -11.03 -22.86 -8.84
CA LEU A 183 -9.91 -22.93 -9.79
C LEU A 183 -9.07 -24.20 -9.59
N TYR A 184 -8.85 -24.61 -8.33
CA TYR A 184 -8.18 -25.87 -8.02
C TYR A 184 -8.91 -27.07 -8.64
N THR A 185 -10.22 -27.13 -8.50
CA THR A 185 -11.01 -28.25 -9.07
C THR A 185 -10.99 -28.22 -10.59
N LYS A 186 -11.02 -27.06 -11.22
CA LYS A 186 -11.01 -26.91 -12.69
C LYS A 186 -9.65 -27.13 -13.34
N SER A 187 -8.57 -26.91 -12.60
CA SER A 187 -7.20 -27.09 -13.06
C SER A 187 -6.64 -28.52 -12.86
N GLY A 188 -7.50 -29.46 -12.47
CA GLY A 188 -7.04 -30.83 -12.21
C GLY A 188 -6.23 -30.97 -10.91
N GLY A 189 -6.49 -30.12 -9.92
CA GLY A 189 -5.83 -30.19 -8.61
C GLY A 189 -4.53 -29.38 -8.51
N SER A 190 -4.43 -28.26 -9.21
CA SER A 190 -3.30 -27.34 -9.12
C SER A 190 -3.68 -26.02 -8.46
N PHE A 191 -2.83 -25.51 -7.59
CA PHE A 191 -2.90 -24.14 -7.05
C PHE A 191 -1.91 -23.19 -7.73
N ASP A 192 -1.24 -23.61 -8.78
CA ASP A 192 -0.32 -22.74 -9.53
C ASP A 192 -1.09 -21.63 -10.25
N ILE A 193 -0.78 -20.38 -9.92
CA ILE A 193 -1.43 -19.19 -10.49
C ILE A 193 -1.21 -19.13 -12.01
N ALA A 194 -0.02 -19.46 -12.48
CA ALA A 194 0.29 -19.47 -13.91
C ALA A 194 -0.56 -20.49 -14.68
N ALA A 195 -0.86 -21.65 -14.08
CA ALA A 195 -1.76 -22.65 -14.66
C ALA A 195 -3.20 -22.09 -14.74
N TRP A 196 -3.66 -21.38 -13.73
CA TRP A 196 -5.00 -20.79 -13.71
C TRP A 196 -5.18 -19.70 -14.77
N GLN A 197 -4.14 -18.93 -15.05
CA GLN A 197 -4.18 -17.91 -16.10
C GLN A 197 -4.39 -18.50 -17.49
N LYS A 198 -4.03 -19.77 -17.70
CA LYS A 198 -4.17 -20.50 -18.98
C LYS A 198 -5.44 -21.33 -19.08
N LEU A 199 -6.22 -21.46 -17.99
CA LEU A 199 -7.45 -22.27 -18.00
C LEU A 199 -8.47 -21.70 -18.97
N PRO A 200 -9.10 -22.54 -19.82
CA PRO A 200 -10.29 -22.15 -20.58
C PRO A 200 -11.47 -22.04 -19.61
N LEU A 201 -12.08 -20.88 -19.56
CA LEU A 201 -13.19 -20.59 -18.66
C LEU A 201 -14.32 -19.89 -19.45
N GLY A 202 -15.53 -20.43 -19.38
CA GLY A 202 -16.71 -19.81 -19.96
C GLY A 202 -17.08 -18.48 -19.25
N MET A 203 -17.86 -17.65 -19.90
CA MET A 203 -18.21 -16.31 -19.41
C MET A 203 -18.84 -16.32 -18.01
N THR A 204 -19.75 -17.27 -17.73
CA THR A 204 -20.38 -17.40 -16.40
C THR A 204 -19.35 -17.66 -15.30
N ALA A 205 -18.42 -18.58 -15.55
CA ALA A 205 -17.36 -18.89 -14.59
C ALA A 205 -16.45 -17.69 -14.37
N GLN A 206 -16.04 -17.01 -15.44
CA GLN A 206 -15.22 -15.80 -15.36
C GLN A 206 -15.93 -14.68 -14.60
N THR A 207 -17.22 -14.47 -14.81
CA THR A 207 -18.03 -13.47 -14.10
C THR A 207 -18.06 -13.75 -12.61
N LEU A 208 -18.33 -14.98 -12.20
CA LEU A 208 -18.36 -15.36 -10.78
C LEU A 208 -16.99 -15.22 -10.13
N LEU A 209 -15.93 -15.63 -10.81
CA LEU A 209 -14.54 -15.46 -10.34
C LEU A 209 -14.15 -13.99 -10.23
N PHE A 210 -14.51 -13.18 -11.23
CA PHE A 210 -14.26 -11.75 -11.21
C PHE A 210 -14.88 -11.09 -9.96
N PHE A 211 -16.15 -11.34 -9.68
CA PHE A 211 -16.81 -10.76 -8.50
C PHE A 211 -16.32 -11.35 -7.19
N ALA A 212 -15.89 -12.61 -7.14
CA ALA A 212 -15.30 -13.20 -5.95
C ALA A 212 -13.93 -12.54 -5.63
N PHE A 213 -13.07 -12.35 -6.63
CA PHE A 213 -11.82 -11.60 -6.49
C PHE A 213 -12.07 -10.11 -6.21
N PHE A 214 -13.03 -9.52 -6.88
CA PHE A 214 -13.45 -8.13 -6.64
C PHE A 214 -13.84 -7.92 -5.17
N SER A 215 -14.60 -8.84 -4.57
CA SER A 215 -14.98 -8.74 -3.15
C SER A 215 -13.77 -8.62 -2.21
N ALA A 216 -12.72 -9.39 -2.46
CA ALA A 216 -11.51 -9.34 -1.65
C ALA A 216 -10.68 -8.08 -1.93
N PHE A 217 -10.45 -7.78 -3.19
CA PHE A 217 -9.48 -6.75 -3.59
C PHE A 217 -10.08 -5.35 -3.52
N ALA A 218 -11.36 -5.18 -3.84
CA ALA A 218 -12.03 -3.88 -3.72
C ALA A 218 -12.10 -3.39 -2.26
N VAL A 219 -12.30 -4.29 -1.30
CA VAL A 219 -12.24 -3.95 0.12
C VAL A 219 -10.83 -3.52 0.52
N LYS A 220 -9.83 -4.22 0.04
CA LYS A 220 -8.43 -3.99 0.44
C LYS A 220 -7.80 -2.74 -0.18
N VAL A 221 -8.15 -2.40 -1.42
CA VAL A 221 -7.61 -1.24 -2.20
C VAL A 221 -7.69 0.10 -1.47
N PRO A 222 -8.73 0.64 -0.84
CA PRO A 222 -10.16 0.37 -0.88
C PRO A 222 -10.89 1.08 -2.03
N MET A 223 -11.86 0.42 -2.61
CA MET A 223 -12.73 1.01 -3.62
C MET A 223 -14.04 1.53 -3.02
N TRP A 224 -14.60 2.60 -3.59
CA TRP A 224 -15.97 2.99 -3.25
C TRP A 224 -16.95 1.88 -3.74
N PRO A 225 -17.99 1.48 -2.99
CA PRO A 225 -18.45 1.98 -1.68
C PRO A 225 -17.89 1.21 -0.47
N VAL A 226 -16.99 0.25 -0.65
CA VAL A 226 -16.47 -0.62 0.43
C VAL A 226 -15.21 -0.04 1.11
N HIS A 227 -15.06 1.26 1.10
CA HIS A 227 -13.89 2.00 1.60
C HIS A 227 -14.04 2.53 3.04
N THR A 228 -15.25 2.46 3.61
CA THR A 228 -15.59 3.18 4.86
C THR A 228 -14.83 2.70 6.09
N TRP A 229 -14.25 1.52 6.05
CA TRP A 229 -13.41 1.00 7.12
C TRP A 229 -12.09 1.76 7.25
N LEU A 230 -11.56 2.27 6.13
CA LEU A 230 -10.21 2.86 6.09
C LEU A 230 -10.06 4.14 6.92
N PRO A 231 -10.94 5.16 6.81
CA PRO A 231 -10.84 6.36 7.63
C PRO A 231 -10.94 6.07 9.12
N ASP A 232 -11.84 5.17 9.52
CA ASP A 232 -12.02 4.80 10.94
C ASP A 232 -10.77 4.12 11.50
N VAL A 233 -10.18 3.22 10.72
CA VAL A 233 -8.93 2.54 11.10
C VAL A 233 -7.75 3.51 11.19
N HIS A 234 -7.60 4.42 10.23
CA HIS A 234 -6.51 5.39 10.26
C HIS A 234 -6.61 6.35 11.46
N VAL A 235 -7.81 6.75 11.82
CA VAL A 235 -8.05 7.63 12.98
C VAL A 235 -7.58 6.96 14.26
N GLU A 236 -7.88 5.68 14.43
CA GLU A 236 -7.57 4.94 15.66
C GLU A 236 -6.18 4.31 15.67
N ALA A 237 -5.65 3.90 14.53
CA ALA A 237 -4.34 3.26 14.46
C ALA A 237 -3.21 4.16 14.98
N PRO A 238 -2.19 3.62 15.65
CA PRO A 238 -0.98 4.37 15.96
C PRO A 238 -0.31 4.84 14.66
N THR A 239 0.52 5.87 14.74
CA THR A 239 1.15 6.50 13.56
C THR A 239 1.86 5.50 12.65
N GLY A 240 2.65 4.59 13.22
CA GLY A 240 3.31 3.53 12.45
C GLY A 240 2.33 2.59 11.75
N GLY A 241 1.23 2.24 12.42
CA GLY A 241 0.14 1.44 11.83
C GLY A 241 -0.50 2.12 10.63
N SER A 242 -0.83 3.41 10.75
CA SER A 242 -1.35 4.22 9.64
C SER A 242 -0.35 4.30 8.47
N ALA A 243 0.93 4.48 8.76
CA ALA A 243 1.96 4.56 7.73
C ALA A 243 2.08 3.26 6.93
N VAL A 244 2.14 2.09 7.59
CA VAL A 244 2.22 0.78 6.90
C VAL A 244 0.94 0.46 6.16
N LEU A 245 -0.21 0.74 6.77
CA LEU A 245 -1.52 0.50 6.14
C LEU A 245 -1.61 1.26 4.80
N ALA A 246 -1.33 2.55 4.83
CA ALA A 246 -1.38 3.39 3.63
C ALA A 246 -0.27 3.08 2.62
N ALA A 247 0.95 2.82 3.08
CA ALA A 247 2.09 2.62 2.20
C ALA A 247 2.06 1.28 1.48
N ILE A 248 1.67 0.19 2.16
CA ILE A 248 1.82 -1.18 1.65
C ILE A 248 0.50 -1.95 1.58
N MET A 249 -0.28 -1.97 2.67
CA MET A 249 -1.42 -2.89 2.77
C MET A 249 -2.49 -2.65 1.70
N LEU A 250 -2.73 -1.40 1.32
CA LEU A 250 -3.67 -1.06 0.25
C LEU A 250 -3.22 -1.64 -1.10
N LYS A 251 -1.91 -1.77 -1.33
CA LYS A 251 -1.33 -2.28 -2.56
C LYS A 251 -1.51 -3.78 -2.74
N LEU A 252 -1.72 -4.51 -1.63
CA LEU A 252 -2.03 -5.95 -1.69
C LEU A 252 -3.30 -6.22 -2.52
N GLY A 253 -4.33 -5.39 -2.34
CA GLY A 253 -5.57 -5.50 -3.11
C GLY A 253 -5.39 -5.15 -4.58
N ALA A 254 -4.73 -4.04 -4.86
CA ALA A 254 -4.47 -3.62 -6.24
C ALA A 254 -3.56 -4.61 -6.99
N TYR A 255 -2.55 -5.14 -6.33
CA TYR A 255 -1.73 -6.23 -6.85
C TYR A 255 -2.58 -7.48 -7.19
N GLY A 256 -3.57 -7.78 -6.35
CA GLY A 256 -4.50 -8.88 -6.59
C GLY A 256 -5.28 -8.75 -7.90
N PHE A 257 -5.71 -7.57 -8.28
CA PHE A 257 -6.35 -7.33 -9.58
C PHE A 257 -5.42 -7.66 -10.74
N LEU A 258 -4.16 -7.28 -10.68
CA LEU A 258 -3.17 -7.55 -11.72
C LEU A 258 -2.79 -9.03 -11.80
N ARG A 259 -2.73 -9.72 -10.67
CA ARG A 259 -2.25 -11.10 -10.62
C ARG A 259 -3.36 -12.15 -10.79
N PHE A 260 -4.56 -11.86 -10.34
CA PHE A 260 -5.70 -12.78 -10.35
C PHE A 260 -6.83 -12.34 -11.29
N SER A 261 -7.49 -11.22 -11.01
CA SER A 261 -8.73 -10.84 -11.71
C SER A 261 -8.54 -10.68 -13.20
N MET A 262 -7.58 -9.89 -13.61
CA MET A 262 -7.35 -9.58 -15.03
C MET A 262 -6.85 -10.79 -15.82
N PRO A 263 -5.81 -11.53 -15.41
CA PRO A 263 -5.28 -12.61 -16.22
C PRO A 263 -6.09 -13.91 -16.11
N ILE A 264 -6.80 -14.18 -15.03
CA ILE A 264 -7.62 -15.39 -14.86
C ILE A 264 -8.98 -15.23 -15.54
N ALA A 265 -9.61 -14.06 -15.41
CA ALA A 265 -10.92 -13.74 -15.99
C ALA A 265 -10.83 -12.54 -16.95
N PRO A 266 -10.11 -12.65 -18.08
CA PRO A 266 -9.89 -11.51 -18.98
C PRO A 266 -11.18 -11.03 -19.64
N ASP A 267 -12.04 -11.93 -20.10
CA ASP A 267 -13.30 -11.54 -20.75
C ASP A 267 -14.26 -10.84 -19.77
N ALA A 268 -14.38 -11.34 -18.55
CA ALA A 268 -15.18 -10.69 -17.50
C ALA A 268 -14.55 -9.34 -17.08
N SER A 269 -13.22 -9.24 -17.04
CA SER A 269 -12.54 -7.99 -16.75
C SER A 269 -12.81 -6.91 -17.80
N HIS A 270 -12.89 -7.28 -19.06
CA HIS A 270 -13.30 -6.36 -20.14
C HIS A 270 -14.79 -6.03 -20.06
N GLU A 271 -15.65 -7.01 -19.84
CA GLU A 271 -17.11 -6.80 -19.76
C GLU A 271 -17.49 -5.84 -18.60
N TYR A 272 -16.85 -5.99 -17.44
CA TYR A 272 -17.12 -5.18 -16.26
C TYR A 272 -16.13 -3.99 -16.11
N ALA A 273 -15.34 -3.69 -17.11
CA ALA A 273 -14.44 -2.53 -17.10
C ALA A 273 -15.17 -1.22 -16.84
N TRP A 274 -16.35 -1.04 -17.43
CA TRP A 274 -17.19 0.13 -17.20
C TRP A 274 -17.54 0.33 -15.73
N LEU A 275 -17.83 -0.76 -15.00
CA LEU A 275 -18.13 -0.72 -13.56
C LEU A 275 -16.88 -0.31 -12.77
N MET A 276 -15.73 -0.92 -13.08
CA MET A 276 -14.47 -0.59 -12.44
C MET A 276 -14.06 0.85 -12.66
N ILE A 277 -14.23 1.36 -13.89
CA ILE A 277 -13.97 2.75 -14.24
C ILE A 277 -14.93 3.69 -13.51
N ALA A 278 -16.22 3.38 -13.47
CA ALA A 278 -17.21 4.19 -12.77
C ALA A 278 -16.90 4.29 -11.27
N LEU A 279 -16.62 3.16 -10.59
CA LEU A 279 -16.26 3.14 -9.18
C LEU A 279 -14.95 3.90 -8.92
N SER A 280 -13.98 3.80 -9.82
CA SER A 280 -12.70 4.52 -9.73
C SER A 280 -12.91 6.03 -9.85
N LEU A 281 -13.72 6.49 -10.78
CA LEU A 281 -14.04 7.92 -10.94
C LEU A 281 -14.86 8.47 -9.76
N ILE A 282 -15.76 7.68 -9.19
CA ILE A 282 -16.46 8.06 -7.97
C ILE A 282 -15.47 8.23 -6.83
N ALA A 283 -14.51 7.31 -6.68
CA ALA A 283 -13.44 7.45 -5.67
C ALA A 283 -12.60 8.71 -5.91
N VAL A 284 -12.20 8.97 -7.14
CA VAL A 284 -11.38 10.13 -7.50
C VAL A 284 -12.11 11.46 -7.24
N ILE A 285 -13.36 11.57 -7.65
CA ILE A 285 -14.12 12.84 -7.61
C ILE A 285 -14.89 12.97 -6.29
N TYR A 286 -15.80 12.04 -6.01
CA TYR A 286 -16.68 12.13 -4.85
C TYR A 286 -15.92 12.02 -3.54
N VAL A 287 -15.05 11.02 -3.42
CA VAL A 287 -14.25 10.85 -2.18
C VAL A 287 -13.22 11.96 -2.03
N GLY A 288 -12.72 12.52 -3.13
CA GLY A 288 -11.92 13.75 -3.11
C GLY A 288 -12.68 14.95 -2.50
N LEU A 289 -13.96 15.11 -2.85
CA LEU A 289 -14.83 16.13 -2.23
C LEU A 289 -15.09 15.83 -0.75
N VAL A 290 -15.25 14.56 -0.38
CA VAL A 290 -15.39 14.15 1.03
C VAL A 290 -14.13 14.49 1.83
N ALA A 291 -12.94 14.29 1.25
CA ALA A 291 -11.67 14.68 1.87
C ALA A 291 -11.61 16.17 2.16
N MET A 292 -12.14 17.02 1.28
CA MET A 292 -12.10 18.47 1.38
C MET A 292 -12.81 19.01 2.62
N VAL A 293 -13.88 18.36 3.07
CA VAL A 293 -14.71 18.80 4.21
C VAL A 293 -14.28 18.21 5.56
N GLN A 294 -13.20 17.43 5.58
CA GLN A 294 -12.74 16.80 6.82
C GLN A 294 -12.06 17.83 7.75
N GLU A 295 -12.35 17.72 9.03
CA GLU A 295 -11.75 18.52 10.10
C GLU A 295 -10.59 17.81 10.80
N ASP A 296 -10.54 16.47 10.72
CA ASP A 296 -9.46 15.62 11.24
C ASP A 296 -8.42 15.36 10.12
N MET A 297 -7.16 15.67 10.39
CA MET A 297 -6.06 15.50 9.42
C MET A 297 -5.88 14.03 8.98
N LYS A 298 -6.02 13.07 9.90
CA LYS A 298 -5.91 11.64 9.55
C LYS A 298 -7.06 11.19 8.66
N LYS A 299 -8.29 11.66 8.90
CA LYS A 299 -9.44 11.39 8.03
C LYS A 299 -9.23 11.98 6.64
N LEU A 300 -8.76 13.21 6.57
CA LEU A 300 -8.48 13.89 5.31
C LEU A 300 -7.48 13.09 4.47
N VAL A 301 -6.36 12.68 5.05
CA VAL A 301 -5.34 11.90 4.33
C VAL A 301 -5.84 10.49 4.01
N ALA A 302 -6.66 9.88 4.85
CA ALA A 302 -7.28 8.59 4.57
C ALA A 302 -8.22 8.65 3.37
N TYR A 303 -9.09 9.64 3.28
CA TYR A 303 -9.96 9.85 2.10
C TYR A 303 -9.15 10.22 0.85
N SER A 304 -8.08 11.01 1.01
CA SER A 304 -7.12 11.27 -0.07
C SER A 304 -6.52 9.96 -0.60
N SER A 305 -6.19 9.02 0.27
CA SER A 305 -5.69 7.69 -0.14
C SER A 305 -6.71 6.91 -0.96
N VAL A 306 -8.00 6.97 -0.60
CA VAL A 306 -9.07 6.34 -1.41
C VAL A 306 -9.11 6.96 -2.80
N ALA A 307 -9.01 8.28 -2.92
CA ALA A 307 -9.00 8.98 -4.20
C ALA A 307 -7.77 8.61 -5.05
N HIS A 308 -6.57 8.57 -4.47
CA HIS A 308 -5.35 8.17 -5.17
C HIS A 308 -5.38 6.70 -5.63
N MET A 309 -5.93 5.80 -4.82
CA MET A 309 -6.12 4.41 -5.22
C MET A 309 -7.20 4.26 -6.29
N GLY A 310 -8.12 5.20 -6.42
CA GLY A 310 -9.03 5.30 -7.55
C GLY A 310 -8.30 5.51 -8.89
N PHE A 311 -7.20 6.26 -8.92
CA PHE A 311 -6.33 6.34 -10.09
C PHE A 311 -5.70 5.00 -10.44
N VAL A 312 -5.30 4.22 -9.44
CA VAL A 312 -4.69 2.91 -9.65
C VAL A 312 -5.66 1.97 -10.35
N THR A 313 -6.87 1.83 -9.82
CA THR A 313 -7.90 0.95 -10.41
C THR A 313 -8.38 1.45 -11.75
N LEU A 314 -8.51 2.76 -11.96
CA LEU A 314 -8.78 3.35 -13.25
C LEU A 314 -7.71 2.98 -14.27
N GLY A 315 -6.44 3.15 -13.91
CA GLY A 315 -5.31 2.82 -14.77
C GLY A 315 -5.31 1.36 -15.21
N PHE A 316 -5.65 0.43 -14.33
CA PHE A 316 -5.66 -0.99 -14.66
C PHE A 316 -6.75 -1.36 -15.66
N PHE A 317 -7.96 -0.83 -15.48
CA PHE A 317 -9.14 -1.22 -16.27
C PHE A 317 -9.38 -0.39 -17.54
N ILE A 318 -8.45 0.47 -17.93
CA ILE A 318 -8.40 1.06 -19.27
C ILE A 318 -7.58 0.23 -20.27
N PHE A 319 -6.95 -0.84 -19.82
CA PHE A 319 -6.26 -1.86 -20.63
C PHE A 319 -5.26 -1.29 -21.64
N ASN A 320 -4.51 -0.27 -21.28
CA ASN A 320 -3.39 0.19 -22.08
C ASN A 320 -2.11 0.34 -21.24
N ASP A 321 -0.98 0.40 -21.91
CA ASP A 321 0.34 0.42 -21.28
C ASP A 321 0.51 1.59 -20.30
N LEU A 322 0.13 2.80 -20.70
CA LEU A 322 0.23 3.99 -19.84
C LEU A 322 -0.67 3.89 -18.60
N GLY A 323 -1.87 3.32 -18.75
CA GLY A 323 -2.80 3.13 -17.65
C GLY A 323 -2.30 2.13 -16.62
N VAL A 324 -1.90 0.94 -17.08
CA VAL A 324 -1.43 -0.13 -16.16
C VAL A 324 -0.10 0.25 -15.53
N SER A 325 0.87 0.68 -16.32
CA SER A 325 2.17 1.14 -15.80
C SER A 325 2.01 2.34 -14.88
N GLY A 326 1.18 3.31 -15.26
CA GLY A 326 0.86 4.48 -14.42
C GLY A 326 0.19 4.11 -13.11
N GLY A 327 -0.71 3.13 -13.11
CA GLY A 327 -1.33 2.60 -11.90
C GLY A 327 -0.32 1.97 -10.95
N ILE A 328 0.62 1.16 -11.46
CA ILE A 328 1.70 0.56 -10.66
C ILE A 328 2.64 1.64 -10.11
N VAL A 329 3.03 2.60 -10.93
CA VAL A 329 3.84 3.75 -10.51
C VAL A 329 3.13 4.54 -9.41
N GLN A 330 1.82 4.77 -9.56
CA GLN A 330 1.01 5.46 -8.55
C GLN A 330 0.94 4.68 -7.22
N MET A 331 0.88 3.36 -7.26
CA MET A 331 0.95 2.54 -6.04
C MET A 331 2.25 2.80 -5.27
N ILE A 332 3.39 2.81 -5.95
CA ILE A 332 4.71 3.04 -5.35
C ILE A 332 4.80 4.48 -4.83
N ALA A 333 4.43 5.46 -5.65
CA ALA A 333 4.43 6.87 -5.30
C ALA A 333 3.54 7.16 -4.08
N HIS A 334 2.33 6.64 -4.07
CA HIS A 334 1.40 6.76 -2.93
C HIS A 334 1.97 6.13 -1.67
N GLY A 335 2.72 5.04 -1.79
CA GLY A 335 3.42 4.42 -0.67
C GLY A 335 4.38 5.38 0.03
N PHE A 336 5.20 6.08 -0.73
CA PHE A 336 6.12 7.08 -0.19
C PHE A 336 5.39 8.31 0.36
N VAL A 337 4.49 8.89 -0.44
CA VAL A 337 3.84 10.17 -0.13
C VAL A 337 2.85 10.04 1.03
N SER A 338 1.94 9.06 0.97
CA SER A 338 0.93 8.87 2.00
C SER A 338 1.55 8.40 3.32
N GLY A 339 2.53 7.49 3.26
CA GLY A 339 3.30 7.11 4.44
C GLY A 339 3.95 8.32 5.10
N ALA A 340 4.59 9.20 4.33
CA ALA A 340 5.20 10.44 4.81
C ALA A 340 4.17 11.40 5.43
N MET A 341 3.00 11.55 4.81
CA MET A 341 1.96 12.44 5.34
C MET A 341 1.41 11.94 6.67
N PHE A 342 1.18 10.63 6.84
CA PHE A 342 0.77 10.08 8.13
C PHE A 342 1.86 10.23 9.19
N LEU A 343 3.13 10.11 8.83
CA LEU A 343 4.23 10.37 9.76
C LEU A 343 4.32 11.84 10.16
N CYS A 344 4.07 12.77 9.24
CA CYS A 344 3.98 14.20 9.57
C CYS A 344 2.85 14.48 10.57
N ILE A 345 1.68 13.87 10.37
CA ILE A 345 0.58 13.99 11.35
C ILE A 345 0.99 13.40 12.70
N GLY A 346 1.73 12.28 12.70
CA GLY A 346 2.26 11.66 13.89
C GLY A 346 3.21 12.57 14.67
N VAL A 347 4.10 13.30 13.99
CA VAL A 347 5.01 14.27 14.60
C VAL A 347 4.25 15.37 15.34
N LEU A 348 3.17 15.87 14.77
CA LEU A 348 2.30 16.86 15.42
C LEU A 348 1.52 16.25 16.58
N TYR A 349 0.95 15.05 16.36
CA TYR A 349 0.16 14.35 17.36
C TYR A 349 0.96 13.99 18.60
N ASP A 350 2.20 13.56 18.45
CA ASP A 350 3.08 13.24 19.58
C ASP A 350 3.38 14.44 20.48
N ARG A 351 3.22 15.69 19.95
CA ARG A 351 3.47 16.94 20.68
C ARG A 351 2.22 17.57 21.26
N VAL A 352 1.10 17.55 20.52
CA VAL A 352 -0.14 18.27 20.90
C VAL A 352 -1.26 17.32 21.31
N HIS A 353 -1.15 16.03 20.95
CA HIS A 353 -2.19 15.01 21.19
C HIS A 353 -3.56 15.34 20.58
N SER A 354 -3.57 16.12 19.49
CA SER A 354 -4.75 16.41 18.69
C SER A 354 -4.51 16.15 17.20
N ARG A 355 -5.55 15.70 16.52
CA ARG A 355 -5.57 15.52 15.07
C ARG A 355 -6.42 16.56 14.35
N GLU A 356 -7.13 17.39 15.14
CA GLU A 356 -8.03 18.41 14.62
C GLU A 356 -7.23 19.55 13.97
N ILE A 357 -7.60 19.92 12.75
CA ILE A 357 -6.98 21.03 12.03
C ILE A 357 -7.11 22.33 12.82
N ALA A 358 -8.25 22.53 13.49
CA ALA A 358 -8.52 23.71 14.32
C ALA A 358 -7.59 23.86 15.54
N SER A 359 -6.93 22.78 15.98
CA SER A 359 -5.97 22.81 17.09
C SER A 359 -4.62 23.43 16.70
N TYR A 360 -4.41 23.71 15.42
CA TYR A 360 -3.14 24.21 14.87
C TYR A 360 -3.32 25.55 14.18
N GLY A 361 -2.22 26.14 13.79
CA GLY A 361 -2.09 27.37 13.03
C GLY A 361 -0.73 28.00 13.28
N GLY A 362 -0.01 28.33 12.20
CA GLY A 362 1.29 28.97 12.29
C GLY A 362 2.45 28.04 12.73
N VAL A 363 2.32 26.75 12.54
CA VAL A 363 3.36 25.75 12.90
C VAL A 363 4.72 26.07 12.24
N VAL A 364 4.74 26.71 11.08
CA VAL A 364 5.98 27.12 10.40
C VAL A 364 6.84 28.05 11.25
N ASN A 365 6.24 28.81 12.15
CA ASN A 365 6.97 29.77 13.00
C ASN A 365 7.76 29.07 14.13
N THR A 366 7.31 27.92 14.56
CA THR A 366 7.94 27.15 15.66
C THR A 366 8.69 25.92 15.16
N MET A 367 8.26 25.32 14.03
CA MET A 367 8.83 24.12 13.46
C MET A 367 9.16 24.32 11.96
N PRO A 368 10.09 25.21 11.58
CA PRO A 368 10.33 25.55 10.18
C PRO A 368 10.90 24.38 9.36
N LYS A 369 11.79 23.55 9.92
CA LYS A 369 12.34 22.37 9.23
C LYS A 369 11.25 21.35 8.95
N PHE A 370 10.43 21.08 9.95
CA PHE A 370 9.29 20.19 9.80
C PHE A 370 8.29 20.70 8.76
N ALA A 371 7.94 21.98 8.79
CA ALA A 371 7.02 22.59 7.84
C ALA A 371 7.52 22.50 6.39
N ALA A 372 8.84 22.57 6.17
CA ALA A 372 9.44 22.38 4.84
C ALA A 372 9.24 20.94 4.31
N PHE A 373 9.47 19.92 5.14
CA PHE A 373 9.19 18.54 4.77
C PHE A 373 7.70 18.31 4.51
N ALA A 374 6.85 18.80 5.40
CA ALA A 374 5.40 18.67 5.26
C ALA A 374 4.89 19.34 3.97
N LEU A 375 5.47 20.47 3.58
CA LEU A 375 5.16 21.13 2.31
C LEU A 375 5.55 20.27 1.11
N LEU A 376 6.74 19.68 1.12
CA LEU A 376 7.18 18.79 0.05
C LEU A 376 6.20 17.61 -0.13
N PHE A 377 5.80 16.96 0.96
CA PHE A 377 4.86 15.84 0.90
C PHE A 377 3.44 16.29 0.51
N ALA A 378 2.99 17.44 0.98
CA ALA A 378 1.73 18.05 0.54
C ALA A 378 1.74 18.33 -0.97
N MET A 379 2.81 18.91 -1.49
CA MET A 379 2.98 19.16 -2.91
C MET A 379 3.04 17.85 -3.73
N ALA A 380 3.72 16.84 -3.22
CA ALA A 380 3.75 15.51 -3.84
C ALA A 380 2.36 14.86 -3.87
N ASN A 381 1.57 15.04 -2.81
CA ASN A 381 0.18 14.57 -2.74
C ASN A 381 -0.75 15.30 -3.72
N CYS A 382 -0.44 16.54 -4.04
CA CYS A 382 -1.14 17.33 -5.07
C CYS A 382 -0.74 16.96 -6.50
N GLY A 383 0.31 16.16 -6.68
CA GLY A 383 0.83 15.85 -8.02
C GLY A 383 1.72 16.94 -8.61
N LEU A 384 2.53 17.61 -7.80
CA LEU A 384 3.51 18.58 -8.30
C LEU A 384 4.55 17.88 -9.20
N PRO A 385 4.83 18.37 -10.43
CA PRO A 385 5.94 17.88 -11.24
C PRO A 385 7.27 17.84 -10.46
N ALA A 386 8.12 16.86 -10.76
CA ALA A 386 9.32 16.51 -10.03
C ALA A 386 9.11 15.80 -8.68
N THR A 387 7.89 15.44 -8.35
CA THR A 387 7.57 14.56 -7.22
C THR A 387 6.95 13.25 -7.69
N ALA A 388 7.05 12.22 -6.86
CA ALA A 388 6.58 10.87 -7.21
C ALA A 388 5.09 10.82 -7.60
N GLY A 389 4.24 11.56 -6.91
CA GLY A 389 2.79 11.56 -7.15
C GLY A 389 2.40 12.04 -8.55
N PHE A 390 3.14 12.97 -9.11
CA PHE A 390 2.88 13.46 -10.47
C PHE A 390 3.06 12.36 -11.53
N VAL A 391 4.09 11.55 -11.43
CA VAL A 391 4.46 10.58 -12.47
C VAL A 391 3.34 9.57 -12.72
N GLY A 392 2.85 8.93 -11.67
CA GLY A 392 1.79 7.94 -11.76
C GLY A 392 0.46 8.52 -12.24
N GLU A 393 0.04 9.63 -11.64
CA GLU A 393 -1.23 10.29 -11.99
C GLU A 393 -1.21 10.80 -13.44
N TRP A 394 -0.10 11.39 -13.86
CA TRP A 394 0.05 11.86 -15.24
C TRP A 394 -0.01 10.72 -16.26
N MET A 395 0.66 9.60 -16.00
CA MET A 395 0.60 8.42 -16.87
C MET A 395 -0.81 7.86 -16.97
N VAL A 396 -1.55 7.76 -15.86
CA VAL A 396 -2.94 7.29 -15.86
C VAL A 396 -3.85 8.24 -16.63
N ILE A 397 -3.72 9.55 -16.43
CA ILE A 397 -4.51 10.56 -17.16
C ILE A 397 -4.25 10.45 -18.67
N LEU A 398 -2.98 10.35 -19.08
CA LEU A 398 -2.65 10.17 -20.50
C LEU A 398 -3.23 8.86 -21.07
N GLY A 399 -3.13 7.77 -20.31
CA GLY A 399 -3.74 6.49 -20.68
C GLY A 399 -5.26 6.58 -20.80
N ALA A 400 -5.91 7.30 -19.90
CA ALA A 400 -7.35 7.54 -19.92
C ALA A 400 -7.76 8.41 -21.11
N VAL A 401 -7.03 9.47 -21.42
CA VAL A 401 -7.27 10.31 -22.62
C VAL A 401 -7.15 9.51 -23.92
N LYS A 402 -6.16 8.60 -24.00
CA LYS A 402 -6.02 7.71 -25.17
C LYS A 402 -7.21 6.76 -25.32
N ALA A 403 -7.78 6.29 -24.22
CA ALA A 403 -8.95 5.43 -24.24
C ALA A 403 -10.24 6.22 -24.57
N ASN A 404 -10.44 7.35 -23.90
CA ASN A 404 -11.57 8.25 -24.10
C ASN A 404 -11.23 9.61 -23.48
N PHE A 405 -11.34 10.68 -24.25
CA PHE A 405 -11.05 12.05 -23.80
C PHE A 405 -11.81 12.44 -22.53
N TRP A 406 -13.11 12.14 -22.45
CA TRP A 406 -13.93 12.50 -21.30
C TRP A 406 -13.55 11.75 -20.02
N LEU A 407 -13.06 10.51 -20.15
CA LEU A 407 -12.49 9.76 -19.06
C LEU A 407 -11.23 10.44 -18.50
N GLY A 408 -10.32 10.82 -19.38
CA GLY A 408 -9.12 11.55 -19.00
C GLY A 408 -9.42 12.93 -18.40
N PHE A 409 -10.41 13.63 -18.95
CA PHE A 409 -10.87 14.91 -18.40
C PHE A 409 -11.42 14.75 -16.97
N ALA A 410 -12.30 13.76 -16.76
CA ALA A 410 -12.83 13.47 -15.43
C ALA A 410 -11.73 13.08 -14.44
N ALA A 411 -10.78 12.23 -14.85
CA ALA A 411 -9.64 11.86 -14.02
C ALA A 411 -8.76 13.08 -13.67
N ALA A 412 -8.53 13.98 -14.61
CA ALA A 412 -7.71 15.18 -14.41
C ALA A 412 -8.31 16.15 -13.36
N THR A 413 -9.62 16.13 -13.13
CA THR A 413 -10.26 16.95 -12.08
C THR A 413 -9.75 16.59 -10.68
N ALA A 414 -9.25 15.38 -10.46
CA ALA A 414 -8.65 14.96 -9.20
C ALA A 414 -7.42 15.78 -8.80
N LEU A 415 -6.65 16.27 -9.77
CA LEU A 415 -5.52 17.15 -9.48
C LEU A 415 -5.99 18.46 -8.82
N ILE A 416 -7.15 18.98 -9.27
CA ILE A 416 -7.77 20.16 -8.69
C ILE A 416 -8.23 19.88 -7.26
N PHE A 417 -8.98 18.81 -7.05
CA PHE A 417 -9.46 18.44 -5.72
C PHE A 417 -8.32 18.06 -4.76
N GLY A 418 -7.34 17.33 -5.24
CA GLY A 418 -6.13 16.96 -4.48
C GLY A 418 -5.36 18.19 -4.01
N ALA A 419 -5.16 19.17 -4.90
CA ALA A 419 -4.58 20.45 -4.53
C ALA A 419 -5.44 21.21 -3.53
N ALA A 420 -6.76 21.27 -3.76
CA ALA A 420 -7.68 22.00 -2.90
C ALA A 420 -7.65 21.49 -1.46
N TYR A 421 -7.90 20.21 -1.21
CA TYR A 421 -7.96 19.71 0.16
C TYR A 421 -6.59 19.65 0.84
N THR A 422 -5.55 19.30 0.11
CA THR A 422 -4.20 19.17 0.70
C THR A 422 -3.59 20.52 1.04
N LEU A 423 -3.63 21.48 0.12
CA LEU A 423 -3.05 22.81 0.35
C LEU A 423 -3.88 23.63 1.32
N TRP A 424 -5.20 23.44 1.36
CA TRP A 424 -6.04 24.10 2.35
C TRP A 424 -5.76 23.57 3.76
N MET A 425 -5.57 22.27 3.92
CA MET A 425 -5.09 21.68 5.18
C MET A 425 -3.72 22.28 5.55
N TYR A 426 -2.77 22.29 4.62
CA TYR A 426 -1.44 22.83 4.86
C TYR A 426 -1.51 24.32 5.31
N LYS A 427 -2.30 25.14 4.61
CA LYS A 427 -2.50 26.53 4.96
C LYS A 427 -3.01 26.69 6.38
N ARG A 428 -4.04 25.93 6.77
CA ARG A 428 -4.67 26.05 8.10
C ARG A 428 -3.78 25.57 9.23
N VAL A 429 -2.98 24.54 9.00
CA VAL A 429 -2.11 23.93 10.04
C VAL A 429 -0.78 24.67 10.15
N TYR A 430 -0.12 24.93 9.04
CA TYR A 430 1.28 25.36 9.03
C TYR A 430 1.47 26.87 8.87
N LEU A 431 0.61 27.54 8.10
CA LEU A 431 0.79 28.95 7.76
C LEU A 431 0.03 29.88 8.70
N GLY A 432 0.35 31.18 8.63
CA GLY A 432 -0.27 32.21 9.42
C GLY A 432 0.43 32.51 10.76
N PRO A 433 -0.17 33.30 11.64
CA PRO A 433 0.35 33.53 12.98
C PRO A 433 0.17 32.32 13.88
N VAL A 434 0.97 32.21 14.93
CA VAL A 434 0.82 31.20 15.97
C VAL A 434 -0.55 31.29 16.62
N ALA A 435 -1.36 30.24 16.51
CA ALA A 435 -2.79 30.29 16.86
C ALA A 435 -3.05 30.18 18.38
N ASN A 436 -2.22 29.46 19.11
CA ASN A 436 -2.43 29.16 20.53
C ASN A 436 -1.10 28.82 21.24
N ASP A 437 -1.18 28.60 22.55
CA ASP A 437 0.00 28.32 23.38
C ASP A 437 0.59 26.95 23.13
N ASP A 438 -0.21 25.94 22.74
CA ASP A 438 0.28 24.60 22.39
C ASP A 438 1.20 24.70 21.16
N VAL A 439 0.78 25.44 20.14
CA VAL A 439 1.60 25.68 18.94
C VAL A 439 2.83 26.53 19.26
N ARG A 440 2.70 27.50 20.17
CA ARG A 440 3.84 28.34 20.60
C ARG A 440 4.92 27.53 21.32
N GLY A 441 4.52 26.48 22.04
CA GLY A 441 5.42 25.59 22.78
C GLY A 441 6.08 24.50 21.94
N LEU A 442 5.75 24.37 20.65
CA LEU A 442 6.28 23.31 19.79
C LEU A 442 7.79 23.46 19.59
N THR A 443 8.48 22.32 19.68
CA THR A 443 9.90 22.20 19.32
C THR A 443 10.03 21.51 17.97
N ASP A 444 10.96 21.96 17.14
CA ASP A 444 11.19 21.39 15.80
C ASP A 444 11.68 19.94 15.89
N ILE A 445 11.69 19.26 14.75
CA ILE A 445 12.05 17.84 14.64
C ILE A 445 13.47 17.56 15.13
N ASN A 446 13.63 16.45 15.82
CA ASN A 446 14.93 15.93 16.25
C ASN A 446 15.66 15.22 15.10
N SER A 447 16.90 14.78 15.34
CA SER A 447 17.75 14.15 14.31
C SER A 447 17.15 12.85 13.75
N ARG A 448 16.44 12.07 14.56
CA ARG A 448 15.79 10.83 14.14
C ARG A 448 14.61 11.13 13.23
N GLU A 449 13.72 12.05 13.64
CA GLU A 449 12.57 12.49 12.85
C GLU A 449 13.04 13.13 11.54
N PHE A 450 14.10 13.94 11.59
CA PHE A 450 14.71 14.52 10.40
C PHE A 450 15.19 13.42 9.43
N LEU A 451 15.90 12.40 9.92
CA LEU A 451 16.38 11.29 9.09
C LEU A 451 15.24 10.54 8.42
N VAL A 452 14.18 10.21 9.17
CA VAL A 452 12.99 9.52 8.67
C VAL A 452 12.34 10.32 7.52
N LEU A 453 12.09 11.60 7.75
CA LEU A 453 11.46 12.47 6.75
C LEU A 453 12.38 12.73 5.55
N ALA A 454 13.70 12.86 5.78
CA ALA A 454 14.69 13.04 4.71
C ALA A 454 14.78 11.81 3.79
N LEU A 455 14.77 10.60 4.33
CA LEU A 455 14.78 9.37 3.53
C LEU A 455 13.54 9.28 2.63
N LEU A 456 12.37 9.61 3.16
CA LEU A 456 11.13 9.65 2.38
C LEU A 456 11.15 10.79 1.34
N ALA A 457 11.67 11.95 1.69
CA ALA A 457 11.82 13.09 0.78
C ALA A 457 12.74 12.73 -0.41
N ILE A 458 13.86 12.06 -0.13
CA ILE A 458 14.77 11.55 -1.18
C ILE A 458 14.04 10.57 -2.10
N ALA A 459 13.28 9.63 -1.55
CA ALA A 459 12.52 8.66 -2.34
C ALA A 459 11.47 9.34 -3.24
N VAL A 460 10.73 10.31 -2.70
CA VAL A 460 9.71 11.08 -3.43
C VAL A 460 10.34 11.90 -4.58
N LEU A 461 11.45 12.57 -4.33
CA LEU A 461 12.15 13.36 -5.34
C LEU A 461 12.85 12.48 -6.37
N TRP A 462 13.48 11.38 -5.93
CA TRP A 462 14.13 10.45 -6.85
C TRP A 462 13.14 9.88 -7.87
N MET A 463 12.01 9.37 -7.40
CA MET A 463 10.99 8.82 -8.29
C MET A 463 10.35 9.90 -9.17
N GLY A 464 10.21 11.13 -8.66
CA GLY A 464 9.63 12.26 -9.40
C GLY A 464 10.54 12.81 -10.50
N VAL A 465 11.83 12.90 -10.24
CA VAL A 465 12.83 13.46 -11.19
C VAL A 465 13.37 12.39 -12.14
N TYR A 466 13.56 11.17 -11.66
CA TYR A 466 14.12 10.07 -12.42
C TYR A 466 13.30 8.77 -12.24
N PRO A 467 12.11 8.67 -12.86
CA PRO A 467 11.24 7.51 -12.72
C PRO A 467 11.72 6.26 -13.46
N LYS A 468 12.72 6.39 -14.34
CA LYS A 468 13.20 5.31 -15.21
C LYS A 468 13.53 4.00 -14.47
N PRO A 469 14.21 3.97 -13.31
CA PRO A 469 14.47 2.72 -12.58
C PRO A 469 13.21 2.00 -12.14
N PHE A 470 12.11 2.71 -11.96
CA PHE A 470 10.81 2.13 -11.59
C PHE A 470 10.06 1.59 -12.81
N THR A 471 10.02 2.36 -13.90
CA THR A 471 9.28 1.98 -15.11
C THR A 471 9.98 0.88 -15.90
N ASP A 472 11.31 0.91 -16.03
CA ASP A 472 12.06 -0.11 -16.78
C ASP A 472 11.86 -1.52 -16.21
N VAL A 473 11.74 -1.65 -14.89
CA VAL A 473 11.51 -2.93 -14.21
C VAL A 473 10.17 -3.55 -14.62
N MET A 474 9.12 -2.73 -14.76
CA MET A 474 7.76 -3.24 -15.02
C MET A 474 7.42 -3.43 -16.49
N ASN A 475 8.16 -2.82 -17.41
CA ASN A 475 7.80 -2.75 -18.82
C ASN A 475 7.51 -4.12 -19.46
N ALA A 476 8.41 -5.09 -19.30
CA ALA A 476 8.23 -6.43 -19.86
C ALA A 476 7.02 -7.15 -19.27
N SER A 477 6.84 -7.08 -17.96
CA SER A 477 5.74 -7.75 -17.25
C SER A 477 4.38 -7.11 -17.57
N VAL A 478 4.31 -5.80 -17.70
CA VAL A 478 3.08 -5.09 -18.10
C VAL A 478 2.71 -5.41 -19.55
N ALA A 479 3.69 -5.41 -20.45
CA ALA A 479 3.46 -5.78 -21.85
C ALA A 479 2.94 -7.21 -21.98
N ASP A 480 3.48 -8.16 -21.23
CA ASP A 480 3.04 -9.56 -21.21
C ASP A 480 1.62 -9.69 -20.63
N LEU A 481 1.33 -9.02 -19.52
CA LEU A 481 -0.01 -8.97 -18.93
C LEU A 481 -1.05 -8.45 -19.93
N LEU A 482 -0.78 -7.34 -20.62
CA LEU A 482 -1.69 -6.77 -21.59
C LEU A 482 -1.93 -7.67 -22.81
N LYS A 483 -0.88 -8.37 -23.30
CA LYS A 483 -1.04 -9.38 -24.34
C LYS A 483 -1.93 -10.52 -23.87
N HIS A 484 -1.71 -11.00 -22.65
CA HIS A 484 -2.49 -12.10 -22.09
C HIS A 484 -3.96 -11.73 -21.92
N VAL A 485 -4.24 -10.54 -21.40
CA VAL A 485 -5.60 -10.05 -21.14
C VAL A 485 -6.35 -9.71 -22.44
N ALA A 486 -5.66 -9.42 -23.54
CA ALA A 486 -6.25 -9.18 -24.83
C ALA A 486 -6.78 -10.45 -25.52
N ILE A 487 -6.36 -11.64 -25.07
CA ILE A 487 -6.77 -12.92 -25.63
C ILE A 487 -8.02 -13.43 -24.90
N SER A 488 -9.11 -13.60 -25.64
CA SER A 488 -10.34 -14.21 -25.11
C SER A 488 -10.11 -15.68 -24.75
N LYS A 489 -10.73 -16.13 -23.68
CA LYS A 489 -10.80 -17.54 -23.23
C LYS A 489 -12.09 -18.24 -23.68
N LEU A 490 -13.00 -17.52 -24.35
CA LEU A 490 -14.30 -18.01 -24.83
C LEU A 490 -14.17 -18.82 -26.12
#